data_9038c1d684618e4f39f9aa05b9e5a5e1
#
_entry.id   9038c1d684618e4f39f9aa05b9e5a5e1
#
_cell.length_a   1.000
_cell.length_b   1.000
_cell.length_c   1.000
_cell.angle_alpha   90.00
_cell.angle_beta   90.00
_cell.angle_gamma   90.00
#
_symmetry.space_group_name_H-M   'P 1'
#
loop_
_entity.id
_entity.type
_entity.pdbx_description
1 polymer ?
#
loop_
_entity_poly.entity_id
_entity_poly.type
_entity_poly.pdbx_seq_one_letter_code
_entity_poly.pdbx_strand_id
1 'polypeptide(L)'
;QGGASWFGHQQLQPLARFYDNFMLFNDAPRHTRLRRLFAPAFGPDAVRRWEARIEVLVEELLDSLLERREPDLLRDFAEPLTIRVAAELFGFPREDTGQLLPWGRDLAAGLDLAASHGDAGQI
;
A
#
# COMPACT_ATOMS: atom_id res chain seq x y z
N GLN A 1 26.24 3.99 -2.59
CA GLN A 1 26.24 3.34 -1.26
C GLN A 1 25.53 4.25 -0.29
N GLY A 2 24.22 4.32 -0.35
CA GLY A 2 23.35 5.01 0.60
C GLY A 2 22.41 4.01 1.24
N GLY A 3 22.97 3.05 1.97
CA GLY A 3 22.20 2.15 2.83
C GLY A 3 21.67 2.95 4.00
N ALA A 4 20.37 2.95 4.16
CA ALA A 4 19.66 3.73 5.14
C ALA A 4 20.11 3.38 6.57
N SER A 5 20.89 4.27 7.18
CA SER A 5 21.10 4.29 8.63
C SER A 5 19.87 4.82 9.41
N TRP A 6 18.69 4.75 8.78
CA TRP A 6 17.42 5.24 9.32
C TRP A 6 16.97 4.50 10.59
N PHE A 7 17.43 3.24 10.76
CA PHE A 7 17.06 2.40 11.89
C PHE A 7 18.28 2.05 12.74
N GLY A 8 18.67 2.94 13.61
CA GLY A 8 19.84 2.79 14.50
C GLY A 8 19.76 1.67 15.54
N HIS A 9 18.65 0.94 15.61
CA HIS A 9 18.46 -0.14 16.57
C HIS A 9 18.50 -1.51 15.90
N GLN A 10 19.30 -2.44 16.44
CA GLN A 10 19.43 -3.82 15.94
C GLN A 10 18.07 -4.53 15.79
N GLN A 11 17.09 -4.19 16.60
CA GLN A 11 15.74 -4.76 16.57
C GLN A 11 14.94 -4.38 15.31
N LEU A 12 15.30 -3.29 14.63
CA LEU A 12 14.63 -2.81 13.42
C LEU A 12 15.30 -3.24 12.11
N GLN A 13 16.38 -4.03 12.19
CA GLN A 13 17.12 -4.51 11.02
C GLN A 13 16.25 -5.31 10.01
N PRO A 14 15.33 -6.19 10.45
CA PRO A 14 14.43 -6.88 9.50
C PRO A 14 13.54 -5.91 8.72
N LEU A 15 13.02 -4.90 9.41
CA LEU A 15 12.17 -3.87 8.81
C LEU A 15 12.97 -2.98 7.85
N ALA A 16 14.19 -2.57 8.21
CA ALA A 16 15.09 -1.83 7.34
C ALA A 16 15.37 -2.58 6.03
N ARG A 17 15.72 -3.88 6.12
CA ARG A 17 15.94 -4.72 4.95
C ARG A 17 14.71 -4.88 4.07
N PHE A 18 13.53 -4.91 4.68
CA PHE A 18 12.27 -4.94 3.95
C PHE A 18 12.07 -3.65 3.15
N TYR A 19 12.24 -2.48 3.78
CA TYR A 19 12.13 -1.18 3.10
C TYR A 19 13.21 -0.90 2.07
N ASP A 20 14.44 -1.41 2.25
CA ASP A 20 15.50 -1.31 1.25
C ASP A 20 15.12 -1.90 -0.11
N ASN A 21 14.14 -2.81 -0.13
CA ASN A 21 13.63 -3.41 -1.35
C ASN A 21 12.42 -2.67 -1.95
N PHE A 22 11.85 -1.70 -1.26
CA PHE A 22 10.77 -0.89 -1.82
C PHE A 22 11.29 0.04 -2.91
N MET A 23 10.55 0.13 -4.01
CA MET A 23 10.88 1.02 -5.11
C MET A 23 10.99 2.48 -4.64
N LEU A 24 10.17 2.88 -3.66
CA LEU A 24 10.13 4.24 -3.09
C LEU A 24 11.47 4.68 -2.49
N PHE A 25 12.23 3.74 -1.91
CA PHE A 25 13.51 4.01 -1.23
C PHE A 25 14.73 3.67 -2.08
N ASN A 26 14.55 3.48 -3.38
CA ASN A 26 15.63 3.17 -4.29
C ASN A 26 15.84 4.28 -5.32
N ASP A 27 17.10 4.61 -5.58
CA ASP A 27 17.52 5.52 -6.64
C ASP A 27 17.80 4.79 -7.97
N ALA A 28 18.03 5.58 -9.03
CA ALA A 28 18.50 5.05 -10.29
C ALA A 28 19.86 4.33 -10.11
N PRO A 29 20.13 3.22 -10.79
CA PRO A 29 19.33 2.61 -11.86
C PRO A 29 18.27 1.63 -11.37
N ARG A 30 18.25 1.24 -10.06
CA ARG A 30 17.36 0.21 -9.49
C ARG A 30 15.91 0.66 -9.54
N HIS A 31 15.61 1.87 -9.07
CA HIS A 31 14.29 2.48 -9.15
C HIS A 31 13.76 2.47 -10.59
N THR A 32 14.56 2.95 -11.55
CA THR A 32 14.16 3.01 -12.96
C THR A 32 13.82 1.64 -13.52
N ARG A 33 14.59 0.61 -13.17
CA ARG A 33 14.32 -0.77 -13.59
C ARG A 33 13.02 -1.30 -13.02
N LEU A 34 12.79 -1.14 -11.71
CA LEU A 34 11.58 -1.59 -11.05
C LEU A 34 10.34 -0.86 -11.61
N ARG A 35 10.40 0.47 -11.73
CA ARG A 35 9.30 1.27 -12.28
C ARG A 35 8.90 0.84 -13.68
N ARG A 36 9.85 0.49 -14.54
CA ARG A 36 9.57 -0.03 -15.90
C ARG A 36 8.79 -1.33 -15.90
N LEU A 37 9.00 -2.21 -14.91
CA LEU A 37 8.28 -3.47 -14.80
C LEU A 37 6.80 -3.24 -14.43
N PHE A 38 6.52 -2.26 -13.58
CA PHE A 38 5.17 -1.95 -13.13
C PHE A 38 4.40 -0.98 -14.06
N ALA A 39 5.11 -0.14 -14.81
CA ALA A 39 4.50 0.90 -15.63
C ALA A 39 3.37 0.40 -16.57
N PRO A 40 3.45 -0.77 -17.23
CA PRO A 40 2.35 -1.26 -18.06
C PRO A 40 1.06 -1.56 -17.30
N ALA A 41 1.16 -1.95 -16.02
CA ALA A 41 -0.01 -2.25 -15.17
C ALA A 41 -0.71 -0.99 -14.64
N PHE A 42 -0.03 0.16 -14.67
CA PHE A 42 -0.51 1.43 -14.12
C PHE A 42 -0.65 2.54 -15.19
N GLY A 43 -0.50 2.19 -16.46
CA GLY A 43 -0.73 3.14 -17.57
C GLY A 43 -2.20 3.51 -17.75
N PRO A 44 -2.51 4.60 -18.47
CA PRO A 44 -3.89 5.08 -18.66
C PRO A 44 -4.86 4.02 -19.19
N ASP A 45 -4.40 3.17 -20.11
CA ASP A 45 -5.22 2.08 -20.66
C ASP A 45 -5.50 0.97 -19.64
N ALA A 46 -4.54 0.69 -18.76
CA ALA A 46 -4.73 -0.27 -17.67
C ALA A 46 -5.74 0.28 -16.67
N VAL A 47 -5.61 1.55 -16.27
CA VAL A 47 -6.53 2.22 -15.33
C VAL A 47 -7.96 2.20 -15.88
N ARG A 48 -8.17 2.54 -17.15
CA ARG A 48 -9.50 2.48 -17.79
C ARG A 48 -10.14 1.09 -17.74
N ARG A 49 -9.34 0.03 -17.86
CA ARG A 49 -9.88 -1.34 -17.74
C ARG A 49 -10.36 -1.68 -16.33
N TRP A 50 -9.81 -1.01 -15.34
CA TRP A 50 -10.20 -1.19 -13.94
C TRP A 50 -11.45 -0.41 -13.54
N GLU A 51 -11.84 0.61 -14.31
CA GLU A 51 -12.95 1.53 -13.97
C GLU A 51 -14.24 0.75 -13.68
N ALA A 52 -14.71 -0.07 -14.62
CA ALA A 52 -15.91 -0.87 -14.43
C ALA A 52 -15.82 -1.85 -13.24
N ARG A 53 -14.63 -2.37 -12.97
CA ARG A 53 -14.44 -3.27 -11.83
C ARG A 53 -14.45 -2.53 -10.50
N ILE A 54 -13.88 -1.34 -10.47
CA ILE A 54 -13.91 -0.46 -9.29
C ILE A 54 -15.35 -0.03 -8.99
N GLU A 55 -16.15 0.32 -10.00
CA GLU A 55 -17.57 0.63 -9.84
C GLU A 55 -18.33 -0.50 -9.14
N VAL A 56 -18.15 -1.74 -9.57
CA VAL A 56 -18.78 -2.90 -8.90
C VAL A 56 -18.34 -3.02 -7.44
N LEU A 57 -17.06 -2.85 -7.14
CA LEU A 57 -16.55 -2.91 -5.77
C LEU A 57 -17.09 -1.77 -4.90
N VAL A 58 -17.27 -0.60 -5.48
CA VAL A 58 -17.88 0.57 -4.82
C VAL A 58 -19.34 0.27 -4.48
N GLU A 59 -20.13 -0.23 -5.43
CA GLU A 59 -21.53 -0.60 -5.20
C GLU A 59 -21.68 -1.64 -4.09
N GLU A 60 -20.90 -2.73 -4.14
CA GLU A 60 -20.90 -3.77 -3.10
C GLU A 60 -20.61 -3.19 -1.70
N LEU A 61 -19.69 -2.24 -1.60
CA LEU A 61 -19.32 -1.62 -0.34
C LEU A 61 -20.34 -0.58 0.13
N LEU A 62 -20.94 0.18 -0.78
CA LEU A 62 -22.01 1.13 -0.45
C LEU A 62 -23.23 0.42 0.06
N ASP A 63 -23.65 -0.68 -0.55
CA ASP A 63 -24.76 -1.48 -0.05
C ASP A 63 -24.50 -1.95 1.38
N SER A 64 -23.33 -2.48 1.65
CA SER A 64 -22.93 -2.89 3.01
C SER A 64 -22.86 -1.73 4.00
N LEU A 65 -22.48 -0.53 3.53
CA LEU A 65 -22.38 0.67 4.35
C LEU A 65 -23.76 1.18 4.77
N LEU A 66 -24.73 1.16 3.83
CA LEU A 66 -26.10 1.61 4.06
C LEU A 66 -26.88 0.73 5.07
N GLU A 67 -26.49 -0.51 5.24
CA GLU A 67 -27.08 -1.43 6.23
C GLU A 67 -26.58 -1.15 7.66
N ARG A 68 -25.53 -0.34 7.83
CA ARG A 68 -24.95 -0.03 9.13
C ARG A 68 -25.70 1.13 9.82
N ARG A 69 -25.89 1.01 11.12
CA ARG A 69 -26.50 2.06 11.93
C ARG A 69 -25.58 3.29 12.10
N GLU A 70 -24.29 3.05 12.24
CA GLU A 70 -23.26 4.07 12.44
C GLU A 70 -22.08 3.75 11.53
N PRO A 71 -22.14 4.13 10.23
CA PRO A 71 -21.09 3.84 9.27
C PRO A 71 -19.88 4.75 9.49
N ASP A 72 -18.69 4.17 9.40
CA ASP A 72 -17.41 4.86 9.35
C ASP A 72 -16.85 4.79 7.93
N LEU A 73 -16.82 5.93 7.22
CA LEU A 73 -16.40 5.99 5.82
C LEU A 73 -14.96 5.52 5.59
N LEU A 74 -14.07 5.73 6.56
CA LEU A 74 -12.69 5.28 6.42
C LEU A 74 -12.61 3.76 6.59
N ARG A 75 -13.09 3.27 7.73
CA ARG A 75 -12.99 1.85 8.12
C ARG A 75 -13.88 0.94 7.29
N ASP A 76 -15.11 1.39 6.99
CA ASP A 76 -16.14 0.54 6.42
C ASP A 76 -16.24 0.68 4.89
N PHE A 77 -15.58 1.69 4.28
CA PHE A 77 -15.60 1.92 2.84
C PHE A 77 -14.19 2.12 2.24
N ALA A 78 -13.45 3.16 2.64
CA ALA A 78 -12.22 3.54 1.94
C ALA A 78 -11.11 2.49 2.08
N GLU A 79 -10.85 2.00 3.29
CA GLU A 79 -9.84 0.94 3.51
C GLU A 79 -10.21 -0.37 2.81
N PRO A 80 -11.44 -0.91 2.95
CA PRO A 80 -11.83 -2.11 2.21
C PRO A 80 -11.78 -1.95 0.69
N LEU A 81 -12.14 -0.78 0.15
CA LEU A 81 -12.06 -0.51 -1.28
C LEU A 81 -10.63 -0.61 -1.79
N THR A 82 -9.69 0.11 -1.14
CA THR A 82 -8.29 0.12 -1.55
C THR A 82 -7.65 -1.26 -1.50
N ILE A 83 -7.94 -2.03 -0.45
CA ILE A 83 -7.42 -3.40 -0.29
C ILE A 83 -8.01 -4.36 -1.32
N ARG A 84 -9.33 -4.28 -1.60
CA ARG A 84 -9.96 -5.14 -2.62
C ARG A 84 -9.42 -4.84 -4.02
N VAL A 85 -9.27 -3.57 -4.37
CA VAL A 85 -8.67 -3.17 -5.66
C VAL A 85 -7.23 -3.66 -5.76
N ALA A 86 -6.41 -3.49 -4.71
CA ALA A 86 -5.04 -3.95 -4.69
C ALA A 86 -4.97 -5.49 -4.78
N ALA A 87 -5.79 -6.21 -4.01
CA ALA A 87 -5.84 -7.66 -4.03
C ALA A 87 -6.15 -8.21 -5.43
N GLU A 88 -7.16 -7.67 -6.09
CA GLU A 88 -7.53 -8.08 -7.45
C GLU A 88 -6.44 -7.69 -8.47
N LEU A 89 -5.83 -6.50 -8.34
CA LEU A 89 -4.74 -6.05 -9.22
C LEU A 89 -3.52 -6.99 -9.16
N PHE A 90 -3.21 -7.49 -7.96
CA PHE A 90 -2.09 -8.41 -7.74
C PHE A 90 -2.48 -9.88 -7.83
N GLY A 91 -3.75 -10.20 -8.05
CA GLY A 91 -4.24 -11.57 -8.19
C GLY A 91 -4.32 -12.35 -6.88
N PHE A 92 -4.48 -11.66 -5.74
CA PHE A 92 -4.73 -12.33 -4.46
C PHE A 92 -6.15 -12.90 -4.42
N PRO A 93 -6.35 -14.07 -3.81
CA PRO A 93 -7.67 -14.63 -3.55
C PRO A 93 -8.54 -13.68 -2.69
N ARG A 94 -9.85 -13.67 -2.95
CA ARG A 94 -10.79 -12.80 -2.20
C ARG A 94 -10.84 -13.14 -0.70
N GLU A 95 -10.67 -14.41 -0.37
CA GLU A 95 -10.59 -14.92 1.01
C GLU A 95 -9.43 -14.35 1.81
N ASP A 96 -8.35 -13.94 1.15
CA ASP A 96 -7.15 -13.40 1.80
C ASP A 96 -7.26 -11.89 2.09
N THR A 97 -8.25 -11.19 1.53
CA THR A 97 -8.41 -9.74 1.73
C THR A 97 -8.56 -9.34 3.19
N GLY A 98 -9.17 -10.22 4.01
CA GLY A 98 -9.28 -10.02 5.46
C GLY A 98 -7.95 -9.97 6.19
N GLN A 99 -6.91 -10.66 5.67
CA GLN A 99 -5.55 -10.64 6.22
C GLN A 99 -4.73 -9.48 5.66
N LEU A 100 -4.97 -9.08 4.42
CA LEU A 100 -4.22 -8.00 3.76
C LEU A 100 -4.47 -6.64 4.43
N LEU A 101 -5.67 -6.41 4.96
CA LEU A 101 -6.01 -5.13 5.59
C LEU A 101 -5.20 -4.85 6.87
N PRO A 102 -5.10 -5.76 7.86
CA PRO A 102 -4.20 -5.58 9.00
C PRO A 102 -2.75 -5.38 8.58
N TRP A 103 -2.24 -6.18 7.65
CA TRP A 103 -0.87 -6.04 7.16
C TRP A 103 -0.61 -4.70 6.48
N GLY A 104 -1.58 -4.20 5.72
CA GLY A 104 -1.50 -2.87 5.09
C GLY A 104 -1.41 -1.75 6.12
N ARG A 105 -2.17 -1.83 7.21
CA ARG A 105 -2.12 -0.88 8.33
C ARG A 105 -0.77 -0.92 9.05
N ASP A 106 -0.26 -2.11 9.36
CA ASP A 106 1.05 -2.29 10.01
C ASP A 106 2.17 -1.73 9.12
N LEU A 107 2.09 -1.95 7.81
CA LEU A 107 3.04 -1.42 6.85
C LEU A 107 3.01 0.11 6.79
N ALA A 108 1.81 0.71 6.76
CA ALA A 108 1.65 2.15 6.76
C ALA A 108 2.19 2.78 8.05
N ALA A 109 1.89 2.19 9.21
CA ALA A 109 2.42 2.64 10.49
C ALA A 109 3.96 2.56 10.54
N GLY A 110 4.55 1.52 9.95
CA GLY A 110 6.01 1.41 9.81
C GLY A 110 6.62 2.50 8.93
N LEU A 111 5.93 2.90 7.86
CA LEU A 111 6.37 4.02 6.99
C LEU A 111 6.32 5.37 7.73
N ASP A 112 5.29 5.62 8.51
CA ASP A 112 5.15 6.84 9.31
C ASP A 112 6.24 6.95 10.37
N LEU A 113 6.58 5.83 11.03
CA LEU A 113 7.70 5.78 11.97
C LEU A 113 9.03 6.08 11.28
N ALA A 114 9.26 5.56 10.08
CA ALA A 114 10.46 5.84 9.31
C ALA A 114 10.55 7.32 8.93
N ALA A 115 9.45 7.94 8.49
CA ALA A 115 9.39 9.36 8.14
C ALA A 115 9.65 10.27 9.34
N SER A 116 9.07 9.96 10.50
CA SER A 116 9.21 10.79 11.72
C SER A 116 10.62 10.77 12.34
N HIS A 117 11.42 9.73 12.07
CA HIS A 117 12.81 9.65 12.56
C HIS A 117 13.81 10.30 11.59
N GLY A 118 13.41 10.56 10.34
CA GLY A 118 14.25 11.22 9.35
C GLY A 118 14.45 12.72 9.63
N ASP A 119 13.50 13.36 10.30
CA ASP A 119 13.52 14.80 10.58
C ASP A 119 14.34 15.15 11.85
N ALA A 120 14.65 14.19 12.71
CA ALA A 120 15.38 14.41 13.96
C ALA A 120 16.91 14.56 13.79
N GLY A 121 17.42 14.49 12.58
CA GLY A 121 18.86 14.54 12.25
C GLY A 121 19.35 15.85 11.64
N GLN A 122 18.49 16.89 11.51
CA GLN A 122 18.86 18.19 10.97
C GLN A 122 18.58 19.32 11.99
N ILE A 123 19.24 19.29 13.13
CA ILE A 123 19.44 20.47 13.99
C ILE A 123 20.91 20.53 14.40
#